data_f45c24bcf1153bc6aa2765c3f1876322
#
_entry.id   f45c24bcf1153bc6aa2765c3f1876322
#
_cell.length_a   1.000
_cell.length_b   1.000
_cell.length_c   1.000
_cell.angle_alpha   90.00
_cell.angle_beta   90.00
_cell.angle_gamma   90.00
#
_symmetry.space_group_name_H-M   'P 1'
#
loop_
_entity.id
_entity.type
_entity.pdbx_description
1 polymer ?
#
loop_
_entity_poly.entity_id
_entity_poly.type
_entity_poly.pdbx_seq_one_letter_code
_entity_poly.pdbx_strand_id
1 'polypeptide(L)'
;MELSELISEIRSFEGIKRKRFISPLVKRFLFDNSRVIASFGEDAAVIDFGEEVLLLAADGIWDKLMKADPEWAGYCAVLVNIHDIAAMGGEPVAMVDVLSVSSAEKCLRVSRGIQKAVEKFGVPVVGGHVHPDTSYDALDIAILGKAKKNSLILSSTAEKGDLLIYAVDLHGRIHPSFPFNWDSTTLRSSDELKKQIECMKILGENRLVTAGKDVSNSGLLGTIGMLLETSVKGAVVNLESIPKPEEISLSHWLKVYPGMGFILTAKDENADEILKIFQRVKMRAEVIGFIQEEWKLEVEFKGEKRVLFSFPEDSVTGLRGSRC
;
A
#
# COMPACT_ATOMS: atom_id res chain seq x y z
N MET A 1 5.15 21.35 16.81
CA MET A 1 3.87 21.03 16.12
C MET A 1 2.94 20.44 17.19
N GLU A 2 1.78 21.01 17.32
CA GLU A 2 0.72 20.53 18.21
C GLU A 2 0.00 19.33 17.58
N LEU A 3 -0.49 18.39 18.39
CA LEU A 3 -1.18 17.20 17.86
C LEU A 3 -2.45 17.55 17.08
N SER A 4 -3.17 18.61 17.50
CA SER A 4 -4.33 19.13 16.80
C SER A 4 -4.03 19.65 15.39
N GLU A 5 -2.91 20.34 15.21
CA GLU A 5 -2.43 20.82 13.91
C GLU A 5 -2.09 19.65 12.98
N LEU A 6 -1.36 18.65 13.50
CA LEU A 6 -1.01 17.44 12.76
C LEU A 6 -2.27 16.71 12.28
N ILE A 7 -3.25 16.51 13.16
CA ILE A 7 -4.53 15.86 12.81
C ILE A 7 -5.24 16.63 11.68
N SER A 8 -5.31 17.95 11.79
CA SER A 8 -5.93 18.79 10.76
C SER A 8 -5.21 18.67 9.41
N GLU A 9 -3.88 18.66 9.43
CA GLU A 9 -3.03 18.51 8.25
C GLU A 9 -3.25 17.14 7.58
N ILE A 10 -3.25 16.05 8.35
CA ILE A 10 -3.48 14.70 7.83
C ILE A 10 -4.88 14.55 7.24
N ARG A 11 -5.92 14.99 7.96
CA ARG A 11 -7.31 14.94 7.46
C ARG A 11 -7.52 15.74 6.18
N SER A 12 -6.78 16.83 6.00
CA SER A 12 -6.83 17.67 4.81
C SER A 12 -5.96 17.19 3.66
N PHE A 13 -5.13 16.17 3.88
CA PHE A 13 -4.21 15.64 2.87
C PHE A 13 -4.97 15.12 1.64
N GLU A 14 -4.53 15.52 0.45
CA GLU A 14 -5.20 15.20 -0.81
C GLU A 14 -5.28 13.69 -1.06
N GLY A 15 -4.23 12.96 -0.69
CA GLY A 15 -4.20 11.50 -0.81
C GLY A 15 -5.35 10.81 -0.05
N ILE A 16 -5.75 11.33 1.12
CA ILE A 16 -6.91 10.84 1.88
C ILE A 16 -8.23 11.29 1.24
N LYS A 17 -8.34 12.58 0.90
CA LYS A 17 -9.60 13.11 0.33
C LYS A 17 -10.03 12.39 -0.95
N ARG A 18 -9.09 12.00 -1.78
CA ARG A 18 -9.35 11.26 -3.04
C ARG A 18 -9.98 9.89 -2.81
N LYS A 19 -9.63 9.21 -1.72
CA LYS A 19 -10.16 7.88 -1.39
C LYS A 19 -11.66 7.89 -1.06
N ARG A 20 -12.22 9.02 -0.63
CA ARG A 20 -13.66 9.15 -0.28
C ARG A 20 -14.62 8.88 -1.45
N PHE A 21 -14.13 8.96 -2.70
CA PHE A 21 -14.93 8.65 -3.88
C PHE A 21 -15.07 7.14 -4.17
N ILE A 22 -14.37 6.25 -3.44
CA ILE A 22 -14.35 4.82 -3.73
C ILE A 22 -15.70 4.17 -3.38
N SER A 23 -16.19 4.35 -2.16
CA SER A 23 -17.41 3.66 -1.70
C SER A 23 -18.66 3.89 -2.59
N PRO A 24 -18.95 5.12 -3.07
CA PRO A 24 -20.10 5.33 -3.98
C PRO A 24 -19.98 4.59 -5.31
N LEU A 25 -18.77 4.35 -5.81
CA LEU A 25 -18.51 3.60 -7.05
C LEU A 25 -18.64 2.10 -6.79
N VAL A 26 -18.00 1.60 -5.74
CA VAL A 26 -18.04 0.16 -5.37
C VAL A 26 -19.45 -0.35 -5.22
N LYS A 27 -20.35 0.40 -4.56
CA LYS A 27 -21.76 0.04 -4.40
C LYS A 27 -22.49 -0.23 -5.72
N ARG A 28 -22.01 0.28 -6.84
CA ARG A 28 -22.57 0.05 -8.19
C ARG A 28 -21.97 -1.16 -8.88
N PHE A 29 -20.80 -1.62 -8.43
CA PHE A 29 -20.08 -2.72 -9.05
C PHE A 29 -20.22 -4.04 -8.29
N LEU A 30 -20.86 -4.02 -7.11
CA LEU A 30 -21.08 -5.22 -6.32
C LEU A 30 -21.88 -6.24 -7.13
N PHE A 31 -21.32 -7.41 -7.29
CA PHE A 31 -21.92 -8.55 -7.97
C PHE A 31 -21.41 -9.83 -7.31
N ASP A 32 -22.31 -10.64 -6.78
CA ASP A 32 -21.98 -11.90 -6.14
C ASP A 32 -21.44 -12.91 -7.14
N ASN A 33 -20.27 -13.42 -6.87
CA ASN A 33 -19.64 -14.50 -7.62
C ASN A 33 -18.91 -15.43 -6.67
N SER A 34 -19.31 -16.70 -6.63
CA SER A 34 -18.74 -17.71 -5.73
C SER A 34 -17.24 -17.98 -5.92
N ARG A 35 -16.65 -17.53 -7.04
CA ARG A 35 -15.21 -17.62 -7.28
C ARG A 35 -14.43 -16.45 -6.67
N VAL A 36 -15.09 -15.36 -6.32
CA VAL A 36 -14.44 -14.21 -5.71
C VAL A 36 -14.48 -14.38 -4.18
N ILE A 37 -13.32 -14.64 -3.57
CA ILE A 37 -13.19 -14.89 -2.13
C ILE A 37 -13.14 -13.56 -1.37
N ALA A 38 -12.39 -12.60 -1.90
CA ALA A 38 -12.25 -11.26 -1.34
C ALA A 38 -12.09 -10.24 -2.48
N SER A 39 -12.49 -8.99 -2.26
CA SER A 39 -12.52 -7.98 -3.31
C SER A 39 -12.30 -6.56 -2.76
N PHE A 40 -13.23 -5.65 -3.00
CA PHE A 40 -13.08 -4.24 -2.64
C PHE A 40 -12.69 -4.01 -1.18
N GLY A 41 -11.62 -3.25 -0.97
CA GLY A 41 -11.02 -2.96 0.34
C GLY A 41 -9.69 -3.69 0.56
N GLU A 42 -9.49 -4.82 -0.11
CA GLU A 42 -8.20 -5.50 -0.18
C GLU A 42 -7.28 -4.84 -1.24
N ASP A 43 -5.98 -5.12 -1.20
CA ASP A 43 -5.01 -4.60 -2.18
C ASP A 43 -5.17 -5.30 -3.54
N ALA A 44 -5.62 -6.55 -3.55
CA ALA A 44 -5.98 -7.26 -4.76
C ALA A 44 -7.28 -8.06 -4.57
N ALA A 45 -8.05 -8.23 -5.63
CA ALA A 45 -9.16 -9.19 -5.65
C ALA A 45 -8.61 -10.62 -5.59
N VAL A 46 -9.25 -11.48 -4.80
CA VAL A 46 -8.87 -12.89 -4.60
C VAL A 46 -9.85 -13.77 -5.34
N ILE A 47 -9.36 -14.47 -6.36
CA ILE A 47 -10.16 -15.35 -7.22
C ILE A 47 -9.78 -16.81 -6.93
N ASP A 48 -10.78 -17.63 -6.61
CA ASP A 48 -10.58 -19.06 -6.31
C ASP A 48 -10.10 -19.83 -7.56
N PHE A 49 -8.99 -20.52 -7.43
CA PHE A 49 -8.40 -21.36 -8.46
C PHE A 49 -7.98 -22.73 -7.91
N GLY A 50 -8.76 -23.28 -6.99
CA GLY A 50 -8.53 -24.57 -6.35
C GLY A 50 -7.66 -24.46 -5.10
N GLU A 51 -6.48 -25.07 -5.09
CA GLU A 51 -5.54 -24.98 -3.95
C GLU A 51 -4.80 -23.64 -3.91
N GLU A 52 -4.64 -22.99 -5.05
CA GLU A 52 -4.13 -21.65 -5.20
C GLU A 52 -5.28 -20.63 -5.39
N VAL A 53 -4.95 -19.38 -5.28
CA VAL A 53 -5.80 -18.25 -5.68
C VAL A 53 -5.05 -17.38 -6.67
N LEU A 54 -5.80 -16.75 -7.57
CA LEU A 54 -5.29 -15.67 -8.38
C LEU A 54 -5.56 -14.35 -7.66
N LEU A 55 -4.57 -13.47 -7.69
CA LEU A 55 -4.63 -12.11 -7.18
C LEU A 55 -4.67 -11.15 -8.38
N LEU A 56 -5.67 -10.28 -8.42
CA LEU A 56 -5.83 -9.33 -9.52
C LEU A 56 -5.99 -7.93 -8.95
N ALA A 57 -5.04 -7.06 -9.27
CA ALA A 57 -5.07 -5.65 -8.90
C ALA A 57 -4.88 -4.74 -10.10
N ALA A 58 -5.23 -3.48 -9.96
CA ALA A 58 -4.93 -2.45 -10.95
C ALA A 58 -4.82 -1.08 -10.28
N ASP A 59 -3.71 -0.40 -10.52
CA ASP A 59 -3.47 0.95 -10.04
C ASP A 59 -3.14 1.92 -11.18
N GLY A 60 -3.76 3.10 -11.08
CA GLY A 60 -3.48 4.24 -11.95
C GLY A 60 -2.55 5.24 -11.28
N ILE A 61 -1.62 5.80 -12.06
CA ILE A 61 -0.68 6.79 -11.55
C ILE A 61 -1.30 8.19 -11.56
N TRP A 62 -1.07 8.88 -10.46
CA TRP A 62 -1.54 10.25 -10.29
C TRP A 62 -0.99 11.18 -11.38
N ASP A 63 -1.87 11.96 -12.02
CA ASP A 63 -1.53 12.88 -13.10
C ASP A 63 -0.45 13.91 -12.72
N LYS A 64 -0.42 14.33 -11.46
CA LYS A 64 0.62 15.22 -10.93
C LYS A 64 2.01 14.59 -11.02
N LEU A 65 2.12 13.28 -10.78
CA LEU A 65 3.38 12.56 -10.90
C LEU A 65 3.77 12.39 -12.38
N MET A 66 2.81 12.05 -13.25
CA MET A 66 3.02 12.00 -14.71
C MET A 66 3.53 13.33 -15.27
N LYS A 67 3.03 14.45 -14.77
CA LYS A 67 3.48 15.80 -15.16
C LYS A 67 4.85 16.16 -14.61
N ALA A 68 5.14 15.79 -13.37
CA ALA A 68 6.40 16.11 -12.70
C ALA A 68 7.57 15.32 -13.27
N ASP A 69 7.40 14.00 -13.41
CA ASP A 69 8.42 13.11 -13.96
C ASP A 69 7.80 11.85 -14.58
N PRO A 70 7.61 11.84 -15.93
CA PRO A 70 7.03 10.69 -16.62
C PRO A 70 7.82 9.38 -16.45
N GLU A 71 9.16 9.47 -16.34
CA GLU A 71 9.99 8.27 -16.14
C GLU A 71 9.79 7.68 -14.75
N TRP A 72 9.81 8.52 -13.71
CA TRP A 72 9.50 8.09 -12.35
C TRP A 72 8.06 7.58 -12.21
N ALA A 73 7.11 8.22 -12.89
CA ALA A 73 5.73 7.74 -12.93
C ALA A 73 5.62 6.32 -13.50
N GLY A 74 6.33 6.03 -14.60
CA GLY A 74 6.41 4.69 -15.19
C GLY A 74 7.02 3.66 -14.22
N TYR A 75 8.07 4.04 -13.49
CA TYR A 75 8.67 3.19 -12.46
C TYR A 75 7.70 2.92 -11.31
N CYS A 76 7.05 3.96 -10.79
CA CYS A 76 6.08 3.83 -9.71
C CYS A 76 4.87 2.96 -10.09
N ALA A 77 4.41 3.02 -11.33
CA ALA A 77 3.27 2.22 -11.78
C ALA A 77 3.53 0.72 -11.63
N VAL A 78 4.73 0.26 -11.96
CA VAL A 78 5.15 -1.13 -11.72
C VAL A 78 5.28 -1.42 -10.21
N LEU A 79 5.93 -0.51 -9.48
CA LEU A 79 6.22 -0.67 -8.05
C LEU A 79 4.95 -0.84 -7.21
N VAL A 80 3.95 0.04 -7.38
CA VAL A 80 2.72 0.00 -6.56
C VAL A 80 1.93 -1.28 -6.82
N ASN A 81 1.81 -1.72 -8.08
CA ASN A 81 1.13 -2.94 -8.43
C ASN A 81 1.82 -4.21 -7.86
N ILE A 82 3.16 -4.22 -7.83
CA ILE A 82 3.92 -5.32 -7.18
C ILE A 82 3.66 -5.33 -5.67
N HIS A 83 3.56 -4.15 -5.06
CA HIS A 83 3.27 -4.03 -3.63
C HIS A 83 1.88 -4.54 -3.27
N ASP A 84 0.86 -4.28 -4.09
CA ASP A 84 -0.50 -4.83 -3.89
C ASP A 84 -0.48 -6.35 -3.77
N ILE A 85 0.21 -7.02 -4.71
CA ILE A 85 0.32 -8.48 -4.69
C ILE A 85 1.14 -8.97 -3.49
N ALA A 86 2.25 -8.30 -3.19
CA ALA A 86 3.10 -8.65 -2.05
C ALA A 86 2.36 -8.47 -0.72
N ALA A 87 1.61 -7.38 -0.53
CA ALA A 87 0.84 -7.12 0.68
C ALA A 87 -0.15 -8.24 1.02
N MET A 88 -0.69 -8.91 -0.01
CA MET A 88 -1.57 -10.07 0.11
C MET A 88 -0.83 -11.39 0.41
N GLY A 89 0.51 -11.38 0.60
CA GLY A 89 1.33 -12.59 0.74
C GLY A 89 1.54 -13.33 -0.59
N GLY A 90 1.26 -12.65 -1.71
CA GLY A 90 1.29 -13.22 -3.05
C GLY A 90 2.65 -13.09 -3.76
N GLU A 91 2.74 -13.79 -4.89
CA GLU A 91 3.84 -13.76 -5.84
C GLU A 91 3.36 -13.07 -7.13
N PRO A 92 3.94 -11.92 -7.53
CA PRO A 92 3.63 -11.27 -8.79
C PRO A 92 3.99 -12.16 -10.00
N VAL A 93 3.11 -12.21 -11.01
CA VAL A 93 3.30 -13.08 -12.19
C VAL A 93 3.53 -12.29 -13.46
N ALA A 94 2.63 -11.39 -13.80
CA ALA A 94 2.70 -10.58 -15.02
C ALA A 94 1.80 -9.34 -14.93
N MET A 95 2.08 -8.36 -15.77
CA MET A 95 1.34 -7.11 -15.86
C MET A 95 0.87 -6.82 -17.29
N VAL A 96 -0.18 -6.02 -17.41
CA VAL A 96 -0.58 -5.34 -18.63
C VAL A 96 -0.81 -3.86 -18.34
N ASP A 97 -0.58 -2.97 -19.31
CA ASP A 97 -0.71 -1.53 -19.13
C ASP A 97 -1.70 -0.89 -20.08
N VAL A 98 -2.23 0.27 -19.70
CA VAL A 98 -2.90 1.21 -20.61
C VAL A 98 -2.21 2.56 -20.47
N LEU A 99 -1.56 2.99 -21.55
CA LEU A 99 -0.80 4.22 -21.59
C LEU A 99 -1.46 5.22 -22.55
N SER A 100 -1.89 6.36 -22.05
CA SER A 100 -2.34 7.52 -22.83
C SER A 100 -1.34 8.64 -22.65
N VAL A 101 -0.82 9.20 -23.74
CA VAL A 101 0.18 10.27 -23.70
C VAL A 101 -0.04 11.31 -24.79
N SER A 102 0.32 12.54 -24.48
CA SER A 102 0.18 13.68 -25.38
C SER A 102 1.38 13.89 -26.32
N SER A 103 2.43 13.05 -26.22
CA SER A 103 3.58 13.10 -27.12
C SER A 103 4.40 11.81 -27.10
N ALA A 104 5.10 11.54 -28.22
CA ALA A 104 6.04 10.42 -28.33
C ALA A 104 7.20 10.51 -27.32
N GLU A 105 7.67 11.70 -26.98
CA GLU A 105 8.70 11.90 -25.96
C GLU A 105 8.26 11.38 -24.60
N LYS A 106 7.05 11.74 -24.16
CA LYS A 106 6.49 11.24 -22.88
C LYS A 106 6.30 9.74 -22.91
N CYS A 107 5.83 9.17 -24.04
CA CYS A 107 5.73 7.73 -24.21
C CYS A 107 7.08 7.04 -23.94
N LEU A 108 8.16 7.53 -24.54
CA LEU A 108 9.50 6.99 -24.36
C LEU A 108 10.03 7.18 -22.92
N ARG A 109 9.70 8.26 -22.26
CA ARG A 109 10.10 8.47 -20.85
C ARG A 109 9.37 7.53 -19.91
N VAL A 110 8.04 7.40 -20.04
CA VAL A 110 7.24 6.46 -19.25
C VAL A 110 7.73 5.02 -19.45
N SER A 111 7.92 4.59 -20.71
CA SER A 111 8.37 3.24 -21.02
C SER A 111 9.75 2.92 -20.46
N ARG A 112 10.68 3.89 -20.40
CA ARG A 112 11.98 3.70 -19.71
C ARG A 112 11.81 3.47 -18.22
N GLY A 113 10.88 4.18 -17.57
CA GLY A 113 10.56 3.96 -16.16
C GLY A 113 10.01 2.57 -15.91
N ILE A 114 9.04 2.14 -16.71
CA ILE A 114 8.48 0.77 -16.67
C ILE A 114 9.59 -0.25 -16.86
N GLN A 115 10.44 -0.11 -17.89
CA GLN A 115 11.55 -1.02 -18.17
C GLN A 115 12.49 -1.17 -16.96
N LYS A 116 12.92 -0.04 -16.36
CA LYS A 116 13.80 -0.07 -15.18
C LYS A 116 13.17 -0.84 -14.00
N ALA A 117 11.88 -0.65 -13.75
CA ALA A 117 11.19 -1.36 -12.69
C ALA A 117 11.01 -2.85 -13.02
N VAL A 118 10.64 -3.21 -14.24
CA VAL A 118 10.59 -4.61 -14.72
C VAL A 118 11.93 -5.31 -14.52
N GLU A 119 13.05 -4.68 -14.91
CA GLU A 119 14.40 -5.21 -14.70
C GLU A 119 14.75 -5.39 -13.22
N LYS A 120 14.32 -4.44 -12.37
CA LYS A 120 14.55 -4.49 -10.92
C LYS A 120 13.78 -5.61 -10.24
N PHE A 121 12.50 -5.72 -10.51
CA PHE A 121 11.60 -6.64 -9.82
C PHE A 121 11.49 -8.01 -10.50
N GLY A 122 11.80 -8.09 -11.80
CA GLY A 122 11.72 -9.32 -12.58
C GLY A 122 10.30 -9.75 -12.93
N VAL A 123 9.34 -8.84 -12.88
CA VAL A 123 7.93 -9.09 -13.24
C VAL A 123 7.66 -8.46 -14.62
N PRO A 124 7.28 -9.25 -15.65
CA PRO A 124 7.16 -8.74 -17.02
C PRO A 124 5.86 -7.98 -17.25
N VAL A 125 5.91 -6.96 -18.12
CA VAL A 125 4.74 -6.45 -18.83
C VAL A 125 4.58 -7.28 -20.10
N VAL A 126 3.43 -7.96 -20.26
CA VAL A 126 3.19 -8.96 -21.33
C VAL A 126 2.19 -8.49 -22.37
N GLY A 127 1.63 -7.31 -22.22
CA GLY A 127 0.68 -6.72 -23.14
C GLY A 127 0.16 -5.39 -22.63
N GLY A 128 -0.77 -4.82 -23.36
CA GLY A 128 -1.37 -3.54 -22.98
C GLY A 128 -1.94 -2.80 -24.18
N HIS A 129 -2.20 -1.51 -23.97
CA HIS A 129 -2.71 -0.64 -25.03
C HIS A 129 -2.09 0.75 -24.94
N VAL A 130 -1.78 1.37 -26.07
CA VAL A 130 -1.19 2.71 -26.15
C VAL A 130 -2.06 3.65 -26.97
N HIS A 131 -2.35 4.82 -26.40
CA HIS A 131 -2.96 5.97 -27.09
C HIS A 131 -1.89 7.09 -27.19
N PRO A 132 -1.21 7.25 -28.32
CA PRO A 132 -0.03 8.13 -28.42
C PRO A 132 -0.36 9.61 -28.70
N ASP A 133 -1.62 9.95 -28.87
CA ASP A 133 -2.12 11.23 -29.41
C ASP A 133 -3.26 11.84 -28.58
N THR A 134 -3.33 11.52 -27.29
CA THR A 134 -4.35 12.06 -26.38
C THR A 134 -4.04 13.50 -25.94
N SER A 135 -5.08 14.23 -25.51
CA SER A 135 -4.94 15.57 -24.93
C SER A 135 -4.52 15.53 -23.44
N TYR A 136 -4.36 14.33 -22.85
CA TYR A 136 -4.03 14.11 -21.45
C TYR A 136 -3.00 12.97 -21.34
N ASP A 137 -2.35 12.87 -20.17
CA ASP A 137 -1.41 11.81 -19.86
C ASP A 137 -2.00 10.95 -18.73
N ALA A 138 -2.07 9.65 -18.94
CA ALA A 138 -2.52 8.66 -17.94
C ALA A 138 -1.77 7.35 -18.14
N LEU A 139 -1.49 6.68 -17.03
CA LEU A 139 -0.88 5.35 -17.01
C LEU A 139 -1.59 4.52 -15.96
N ASP A 140 -2.14 3.40 -16.39
CA ASP A 140 -2.76 2.39 -15.55
C ASP A 140 -2.08 1.05 -15.82
N ILE A 141 -1.75 0.29 -14.77
CA ILE A 141 -1.22 -1.08 -14.86
C ILE A 141 -2.16 -2.01 -14.12
N ALA A 142 -2.49 -3.13 -14.74
CA ALA A 142 -3.12 -4.25 -14.06
C ALA A 142 -2.10 -5.38 -13.89
N ILE A 143 -2.13 -6.02 -12.72
CA ILE A 143 -1.20 -7.09 -12.35
C ILE A 143 -1.95 -8.36 -11.98
N LEU A 144 -1.42 -9.48 -12.41
CA LEU A 144 -1.79 -10.81 -11.99
C LEU A 144 -0.74 -11.34 -11.02
N GLY A 145 -1.19 -11.82 -9.88
CA GLY A 145 -0.40 -12.56 -8.91
C GLY A 145 -1.05 -13.88 -8.55
N LYS A 146 -0.38 -14.67 -7.73
CA LYS A 146 -0.90 -15.93 -7.16
C LYS A 146 -0.45 -16.09 -5.72
N ALA A 147 -1.22 -16.84 -4.93
CA ALA A 147 -0.87 -17.25 -3.57
C ALA A 147 -1.49 -18.62 -3.25
N LYS A 148 -0.99 -19.29 -2.22
CA LYS A 148 -1.71 -20.41 -1.63
C LYS A 148 -2.94 -19.89 -0.87
N LYS A 149 -4.06 -20.55 -1.00
CA LYS A 149 -5.34 -20.10 -0.40
C LYS A 149 -5.26 -19.91 1.13
N ASN A 150 -4.43 -20.70 1.80
CA ASN A 150 -4.26 -20.67 3.26
C ASN A 150 -3.14 -19.76 3.77
N SER A 151 -2.45 -19.05 2.88
CA SER A 151 -1.37 -18.12 3.20
C SER A 151 -1.69 -16.66 2.86
N LEU A 152 -2.96 -16.38 2.52
CA LEU A 152 -3.41 -15.02 2.21
C LEU A 152 -3.28 -14.10 3.41
N ILE A 153 -2.82 -12.89 3.15
CA ILE A 153 -2.86 -11.77 4.08
C ILE A 153 -3.95 -10.81 3.58
N LEU A 154 -5.00 -10.64 4.37
CA LEU A 154 -6.12 -9.74 4.02
C LEU A 154 -6.08 -8.51 4.92
N SER A 155 -6.56 -7.38 4.44
CA SER A 155 -6.69 -6.17 5.24
C SER A 155 -7.93 -6.20 6.16
N SER A 156 -8.88 -7.10 5.89
CA SER A 156 -10.16 -7.23 6.61
C SER A 156 -10.12 -8.16 7.83
N THR A 157 -8.96 -8.71 8.18
CA THR A 157 -8.85 -9.78 9.18
C THR A 157 -8.14 -9.39 10.48
N ALA A 158 -7.90 -8.09 10.70
CA ALA A 158 -7.34 -7.60 11.96
C ALA A 158 -8.27 -7.90 13.15
N GLU A 159 -7.69 -8.31 14.27
CA GLU A 159 -8.42 -8.68 15.48
C GLU A 159 -8.08 -7.77 16.65
N LYS A 160 -9.03 -7.59 17.56
CA LYS A 160 -8.81 -6.88 18.84
C LYS A 160 -7.64 -7.47 19.60
N GLY A 161 -6.72 -6.62 20.07
CA GLY A 161 -5.56 -6.99 20.83
C GLY A 161 -4.33 -7.33 19.99
N ASP A 162 -4.46 -7.35 18.65
CA ASP A 162 -3.29 -7.47 17.78
C ASP A 162 -2.39 -6.25 17.93
N LEU A 163 -1.09 -6.47 17.84
CA LEU A 163 -0.12 -5.39 17.67
C LEU A 163 -0.22 -4.82 16.26
N LEU A 164 -0.05 -3.52 16.14
CA LEU A 164 0.06 -2.82 14.86
C LEU A 164 1.53 -2.57 14.56
N ILE A 165 2.03 -3.13 13.46
CA ILE A 165 3.43 -3.08 13.04
C ILE A 165 3.56 -2.29 11.75
N TYR A 166 4.54 -1.40 11.69
CA TYR A 166 4.97 -0.73 10.46
C TYR A 166 6.35 -1.20 10.05
N ALA A 167 6.44 -1.79 8.87
CA ALA A 167 7.70 -2.21 8.25
C ALA A 167 8.02 -1.31 7.06
N VAL A 168 9.26 -0.78 6.99
CA VAL A 168 9.67 0.16 5.94
C VAL A 168 11.17 0.10 5.65
N ASP A 169 11.55 0.29 4.40
CA ASP A 169 12.96 0.52 4.04
C ASP A 169 13.29 2.02 4.19
N LEU A 170 14.06 2.35 5.23
CA LEU A 170 14.51 3.71 5.51
C LEU A 170 15.74 4.12 4.68
N HIS A 171 16.34 3.20 3.91
CA HIS A 171 17.45 3.53 3.02
C HIS A 171 16.89 4.04 1.68
N GLY A 172 16.66 5.32 1.61
CA GLY A 172 16.08 5.98 0.46
C GLY A 172 16.22 7.49 0.53
N ARG A 173 15.42 8.16 -0.25
CA ARG A 173 15.34 9.63 -0.32
C ARG A 173 13.95 10.08 -0.75
N ILE A 174 13.60 11.31 -0.42
CA ILE A 174 12.48 11.99 -1.08
C ILE A 174 12.85 12.16 -2.57
N HIS A 175 11.96 11.74 -3.46
CA HIS A 175 12.21 11.87 -4.90
C HIS A 175 12.26 13.36 -5.29
N PRO A 176 13.29 13.81 -6.02
CA PRO A 176 13.49 15.24 -6.27
C PRO A 176 12.35 15.89 -7.07
N SER A 177 11.66 15.12 -7.91
CA SER A 177 10.55 15.62 -8.73
C SER A 177 9.19 15.57 -8.03
N PHE A 178 9.06 14.87 -6.88
CA PHE A 178 7.77 14.74 -6.19
C PHE A 178 7.94 14.58 -4.66
N PRO A 179 7.56 15.58 -3.85
CA PRO A 179 7.91 15.65 -2.43
C PRO A 179 7.26 14.59 -1.54
N PHE A 180 6.22 13.91 -2.02
CA PHE A 180 5.53 12.84 -1.30
C PHE A 180 5.93 11.44 -1.75
N ASN A 181 6.95 11.29 -2.61
CA ASN A 181 7.47 9.99 -2.97
C ASN A 181 8.77 9.67 -2.26
N TRP A 182 8.79 8.49 -1.62
CA TRP A 182 9.97 7.89 -1.02
C TRP A 182 10.59 6.89 -1.99
N ASP A 183 11.77 7.24 -2.53
CA ASP A 183 12.55 6.36 -3.40
C ASP A 183 13.51 5.53 -2.54
N SER A 184 13.07 4.37 -2.08
CA SER A 184 13.92 3.37 -1.41
C SER A 184 14.39 2.27 -2.36
N THR A 185 13.84 2.21 -3.58
CA THR A 185 14.01 1.03 -4.45
C THR A 185 15.05 1.22 -5.54
N THR A 186 15.21 2.42 -6.11
CA THR A 186 16.20 2.65 -7.18
C THR A 186 17.64 2.46 -6.70
N LEU A 187 17.91 2.64 -5.41
CA LEU A 187 19.22 2.49 -4.78
C LEU A 187 19.55 1.04 -4.36
N ARG A 188 18.58 0.15 -4.38
CA ARG A 188 18.74 -1.27 -4.04
C ARG A 188 19.07 -2.11 -5.27
N SER A 189 19.75 -3.22 -5.07
CA SER A 189 19.89 -4.26 -6.10
C SER A 189 18.58 -5.02 -6.28
N SER A 190 18.41 -5.69 -7.43
CA SER A 190 17.24 -6.54 -7.71
C SER A 190 17.08 -7.66 -6.67
N ASP A 191 18.19 -8.25 -6.22
CA ASP A 191 18.18 -9.33 -5.22
C ASP A 191 17.71 -8.83 -3.85
N GLU A 192 18.10 -7.61 -3.44
CA GLU A 192 17.62 -7.01 -2.19
C GLU A 192 16.12 -6.75 -2.26
N LEU A 193 15.62 -6.15 -3.36
CA LEU A 193 14.19 -5.87 -3.54
C LEU A 193 13.34 -7.14 -3.57
N LYS A 194 13.77 -8.17 -4.28
CA LYS A 194 13.06 -9.46 -4.32
C LYS A 194 12.94 -10.07 -2.93
N LYS A 195 14.01 -10.04 -2.12
CA LYS A 195 13.98 -10.53 -0.74
C LYS A 195 13.06 -9.70 0.15
N GLN A 196 13.01 -8.38 -0.04
CA GLN A 196 12.10 -7.51 0.71
C GLN A 196 10.63 -7.82 0.41
N ILE A 197 10.29 -8.06 -0.86
CA ILE A 197 8.93 -8.48 -1.27
C ILE A 197 8.60 -9.88 -0.75
N GLU A 198 9.55 -10.81 -0.82
CA GLU A 198 9.39 -12.20 -0.36
C GLU A 198 9.06 -12.29 1.14
N CYS A 199 9.46 -11.30 1.95
CA CYS A 199 9.09 -11.26 3.37
C CYS A 199 7.58 -11.41 3.58
N MET A 200 6.76 -10.75 2.77
CA MET A 200 5.29 -10.82 2.90
C MET A 200 4.77 -12.23 2.63
N LYS A 201 5.31 -12.92 1.61
CA LYS A 201 4.98 -14.31 1.34
C LYS A 201 5.38 -15.22 2.51
N ILE A 202 6.58 -15.02 3.08
CA ILE A 202 7.04 -15.76 4.27
C ILE A 202 6.10 -15.55 5.44
N LEU A 203 5.67 -14.30 5.70
CA LEU A 203 4.73 -13.99 6.78
C LEU A 203 3.39 -14.69 6.59
N GLY A 204 2.85 -14.70 5.38
CA GLY A 204 1.60 -15.39 5.05
C GLY A 204 1.72 -16.91 5.16
N GLU A 205 2.74 -17.51 4.57
CA GLU A 205 2.96 -18.97 4.60
C GLU A 205 3.15 -19.53 6.02
N ASN A 206 3.78 -18.74 6.91
CA ASN A 206 3.96 -19.10 8.32
C ASN A 206 2.82 -18.60 9.23
N ARG A 207 1.81 -17.90 8.68
CA ARG A 207 0.66 -17.35 9.42
C ARG A 207 1.07 -16.48 10.61
N LEU A 208 2.11 -15.67 10.42
CA LEU A 208 2.64 -14.80 11.48
C LEU A 208 1.83 -13.52 11.65
N VAL A 209 1.09 -13.10 10.64
CA VAL A 209 0.27 -11.88 10.65
C VAL A 209 -1.21 -12.20 10.55
N THR A 210 -2.04 -11.35 11.12
CA THR A 210 -3.50 -11.44 11.09
C THR A 210 -4.10 -10.60 9.99
N ALA A 211 -3.50 -9.44 9.67
CA ALA A 211 -3.88 -8.60 8.54
C ALA A 211 -2.65 -7.85 7.99
N GLY A 212 -2.79 -7.31 6.78
CA GLY A 212 -1.74 -6.51 6.16
C GLY A 212 -2.23 -5.63 5.03
N LYS A 213 -1.41 -4.61 4.72
CA LYS A 213 -1.64 -3.67 3.61
C LYS A 213 -0.34 -2.96 3.23
N ASP A 214 -0.15 -2.65 1.93
CA ASP A 214 0.93 -1.77 1.49
C ASP A 214 0.65 -0.30 1.85
N VAL A 215 1.69 0.52 1.98
CA VAL A 215 1.52 1.96 2.24
C VAL A 215 1.17 2.69 0.95
N SER A 216 -0.09 3.07 0.84
CA SER A 216 -0.71 3.71 -0.33
C SER A 216 -0.54 5.24 -0.34
N ASN A 217 -1.03 5.88 -1.40
CA ASN A 217 -0.98 7.34 -1.60
C ASN A 217 -1.75 8.18 -0.56
N SER A 218 -2.53 7.54 0.31
CA SER A 218 -3.14 8.18 1.49
C SER A 218 -2.13 8.42 2.62
N GLY A 219 -0.89 7.94 2.47
CA GLY A 219 0.15 7.97 3.49
C GLY A 219 -0.10 6.95 4.60
N LEU A 220 0.81 6.91 5.59
CA LEU A 220 0.80 5.90 6.65
C LEU A 220 -0.53 5.84 7.42
N LEU A 221 -0.98 6.96 7.97
CA LEU A 221 -2.19 6.99 8.80
C LEU A 221 -3.48 6.80 7.98
N GLY A 222 -3.49 7.24 6.71
CA GLY A 222 -4.59 6.95 5.79
C GLY A 222 -4.68 5.47 5.44
N THR A 223 -3.54 4.80 5.24
CA THR A 223 -3.47 3.36 4.99
C THR A 223 -3.93 2.56 6.21
N ILE A 224 -3.50 2.93 7.43
CA ILE A 224 -4.03 2.33 8.67
C ILE A 224 -5.55 2.52 8.73
N GLY A 225 -6.05 3.71 8.43
CA GLY A 225 -7.49 3.98 8.38
C GLY A 225 -8.24 3.04 7.42
N MET A 226 -7.69 2.78 6.22
CA MET A 226 -8.29 1.85 5.25
C MET A 226 -8.34 0.40 5.78
N LEU A 227 -7.27 -0.09 6.41
CA LEU A 227 -7.24 -1.42 7.05
C LEU A 227 -8.28 -1.51 8.17
N LEU A 228 -8.42 -0.48 8.98
CA LEU A 228 -9.40 -0.44 10.08
C LEU A 228 -10.85 -0.39 9.58
N GLU A 229 -11.10 0.30 8.46
CA GLU A 229 -12.43 0.30 7.83
C GLU A 229 -12.83 -1.10 7.38
N THR A 230 -11.94 -1.81 6.68
CA THR A 230 -12.20 -3.16 6.16
C THR A 230 -12.30 -4.20 7.27
N SER A 231 -11.51 -4.09 8.33
CA SER A 231 -11.57 -4.99 9.50
C SER A 231 -12.72 -4.67 10.47
N VAL A 232 -13.37 -3.51 10.33
CA VAL A 232 -14.37 -3.00 11.30
C VAL A 232 -13.78 -3.00 12.71
N LYS A 233 -12.57 -2.48 12.84
CA LYS A 233 -11.80 -2.35 14.08
C LYS A 233 -11.25 -0.94 14.22
N GLY A 234 -10.78 -0.59 15.41
CA GLY A 234 -10.03 0.64 15.66
C GLY A 234 -8.60 0.35 16.04
N ALA A 235 -7.82 1.40 16.20
CA ALA A 235 -6.45 1.30 16.68
C ALA A 235 -6.03 2.53 17.49
N VAL A 236 -5.01 2.32 18.33
CA VAL A 236 -4.23 3.41 18.93
C VAL A 236 -2.84 3.35 18.34
N VAL A 237 -2.37 4.45 17.75
CA VAL A 237 -1.05 4.58 17.14
C VAL A 237 -0.20 5.55 17.95
N ASN A 238 0.95 5.08 18.44
CA ASN A 238 1.97 5.94 19.04
C ASN A 238 2.84 6.54 17.95
N LEU A 239 2.72 7.83 17.71
CA LEU A 239 3.46 8.53 16.66
C LEU A 239 4.98 8.62 16.92
N GLU A 240 5.40 8.49 18.19
CA GLU A 240 6.82 8.51 18.57
C GLU A 240 7.52 7.17 18.27
N SER A 241 6.75 6.09 18.14
CA SER A 241 7.25 4.76 17.76
C SER A 241 7.38 4.57 16.24
N ILE A 242 6.92 5.52 15.43
CA ILE A 242 6.96 5.40 13.96
C ILE A 242 8.41 5.54 13.47
N PRO A 243 9.00 4.50 12.85
CA PRO A 243 10.32 4.59 12.25
C PRO A 243 10.30 5.55 11.06
N LYS A 244 11.26 6.49 11.03
CA LYS A 244 11.41 7.49 9.97
C LYS A 244 12.87 7.92 9.84
N PRO A 245 13.29 8.48 8.68
CA PRO A 245 14.56 9.17 8.57
C PRO A 245 14.63 10.39 9.50
N GLU A 246 15.79 10.63 10.12
CA GLU A 246 15.95 11.71 11.11
C GLU A 246 15.70 13.09 10.51
N GLU A 247 16.16 13.31 9.26
CA GLU A 247 16.06 14.57 8.53
C GLU A 247 14.66 14.92 8.04
N ILE A 248 13.72 13.97 8.06
CA ILE A 248 12.35 14.20 7.58
C ILE A 248 11.43 14.46 8.78
N SER A 249 10.65 15.54 8.72
CA SER A 249 9.66 15.84 9.77
C SER A 249 8.57 14.75 9.83
N LEU A 250 8.04 14.49 11.02
CA LEU A 250 6.98 13.50 11.19
C LEU A 250 5.76 13.79 10.29
N SER A 251 5.29 15.03 10.26
CA SER A 251 4.16 15.44 9.42
C SER A 251 4.39 15.14 7.93
N HIS A 252 5.61 15.35 7.43
CA HIS A 252 5.95 15.02 6.05
C HIS A 252 5.97 13.51 5.85
N TRP A 253 6.66 12.76 6.75
CA TRP A 253 6.80 11.31 6.65
C TRP A 253 5.48 10.56 6.64
N LEU A 254 4.51 11.00 7.43
CA LEU A 254 3.17 10.42 7.48
C LEU A 254 2.39 10.49 6.15
N LYS A 255 2.84 11.29 5.19
CA LYS A 255 2.21 11.50 3.87
C LYS A 255 2.98 10.87 2.71
N VAL A 256 4.16 10.30 2.98
CA VAL A 256 5.06 9.78 1.95
C VAL A 256 4.67 8.37 1.53
N TYR A 257 4.82 8.09 0.24
CA TYR A 257 4.63 6.79 -0.44
C TYR A 257 5.41 6.82 -1.79
N PRO A 258 5.47 5.79 -2.61
CA PRO A 258 5.16 4.39 -2.42
C PRO A 258 6.35 3.58 -1.91
N GLY A 259 7.35 4.05 -1.34
CA GLY A 259 8.54 3.30 -0.94
C GLY A 259 8.19 1.89 -0.41
N MET A 260 9.22 1.05 -0.25
CA MET A 260 9.03 -0.28 0.31
C MET A 260 8.52 -0.15 1.75
N GLY A 261 7.21 -0.37 1.95
CA GLY A 261 6.56 -0.24 3.25
C GLY A 261 5.23 -0.96 3.36
N PHE A 262 5.00 -1.61 4.52
CA PHE A 262 3.80 -2.38 4.83
C PHE A 262 3.30 -2.10 6.23
N ILE A 263 1.97 -2.10 6.39
CA ILE A 263 1.27 -2.11 7.67
C ILE A 263 0.78 -3.53 7.91
N LEU A 264 1.05 -4.04 9.11
CA LEU A 264 0.71 -5.40 9.51
C LEU A 264 0.01 -5.38 10.87
N THR A 265 -0.83 -6.38 11.10
CA THR A 265 -1.30 -6.70 12.44
C THR A 265 -0.90 -8.13 12.79
N ALA A 266 -0.58 -8.38 14.05
CA ALA A 266 -0.11 -9.68 14.49
C ALA A 266 -0.39 -9.91 15.99
N LYS A 267 -0.45 -11.18 16.39
CA LYS A 267 -0.43 -11.54 17.80
C LYS A 267 0.93 -11.20 18.42
N ASP A 268 0.93 -10.84 19.72
CA ASP A 268 2.14 -10.44 20.45
C ASP A 268 3.26 -11.50 20.37
N GLU A 269 2.91 -12.77 20.45
CA GLU A 269 3.83 -13.89 20.35
C GLU A 269 4.62 -13.99 19.04
N ASN A 270 4.10 -13.41 17.95
CA ASN A 270 4.73 -13.41 16.63
C ASN A 270 5.59 -12.16 16.36
N ALA A 271 5.47 -11.12 17.18
CA ALA A 271 6.07 -9.81 16.91
C ALA A 271 7.58 -9.89 16.70
N ASP A 272 8.31 -10.53 17.63
CA ASP A 272 9.76 -10.65 17.55
C ASP A 272 10.25 -11.36 16.28
N GLU A 273 9.53 -12.36 15.81
CA GLU A 273 9.88 -13.09 14.58
C GLU A 273 9.64 -12.21 13.35
N ILE A 274 8.52 -11.49 13.31
CA ILE A 274 8.20 -10.54 12.23
C ILE A 274 9.28 -9.47 12.12
N LEU A 275 9.65 -8.84 13.24
CA LEU A 275 10.69 -7.81 13.26
C LEU A 275 12.04 -8.35 12.74
N LYS A 276 12.42 -9.57 13.14
CA LYS A 276 13.65 -10.25 12.67
C LYS A 276 13.62 -10.57 11.18
N ILE A 277 12.45 -10.97 10.62
CA ILE A 277 12.30 -11.25 9.18
C ILE A 277 12.63 -9.99 8.39
N PHE A 278 12.04 -8.83 8.72
CA PHE A 278 12.32 -7.57 8.04
C PHE A 278 13.76 -7.08 8.27
N GLN A 279 14.32 -7.23 9.46
CA GLN A 279 15.70 -6.84 9.75
C GLN A 279 16.71 -7.59 8.87
N ARG A 280 16.50 -8.87 8.58
CA ARG A 280 17.38 -9.67 7.71
C ARG A 280 17.48 -9.12 6.29
N VAL A 281 16.46 -8.42 5.82
CA VAL A 281 16.42 -7.78 4.51
C VAL A 281 16.64 -6.27 4.55
N LYS A 282 17.20 -5.78 5.67
CA LYS A 282 17.54 -4.37 5.89
C LYS A 282 16.31 -3.42 5.87
N MET A 283 15.15 -3.92 6.20
CA MET A 283 13.98 -3.10 6.49
C MET A 283 13.86 -2.88 8.00
N ARG A 284 13.40 -1.70 8.39
CA ARG A 284 13.04 -1.39 9.77
C ARG A 284 11.58 -1.77 9.99
N ALA A 285 11.31 -2.57 11.00
CA ALA A 285 9.96 -2.86 11.46
C ALA A 285 9.84 -2.52 12.95
N GLU A 286 8.72 -1.87 13.33
CA GLU A 286 8.46 -1.47 14.70
C GLU A 286 6.98 -1.68 15.05
N VAL A 287 6.72 -2.03 16.31
CA VAL A 287 5.38 -1.97 16.87
C VAL A 287 5.03 -0.51 17.11
N ILE A 288 4.04 -0.01 16.40
CA ILE A 288 3.62 1.40 16.45
C ILE A 288 2.29 1.60 17.16
N GLY A 289 1.65 0.53 17.64
CA GLY A 289 0.35 0.61 18.30
C GLY A 289 -0.31 -0.75 18.46
N PHE A 290 -1.61 -0.74 18.66
CA PHE A 290 -2.42 -1.94 18.83
C PHE A 290 -3.85 -1.75 18.32
N ILE A 291 -4.51 -2.87 18.00
CA ILE A 291 -5.89 -2.92 17.51
C ILE A 291 -6.88 -2.96 18.69
N GLN A 292 -7.90 -2.14 18.63
CA GLN A 292 -8.98 -2.05 19.63
C GLN A 292 -10.36 -2.33 19.01
N GLU A 293 -11.37 -2.54 19.87
CA GLU A 293 -12.74 -2.83 19.40
C GLU A 293 -13.46 -1.55 18.92
N GLU A 294 -13.24 -0.43 19.61
CA GLU A 294 -13.88 0.85 19.27
C GLU A 294 -13.45 1.30 17.87
N TRP A 295 -14.42 1.39 16.96
CA TRP A 295 -14.17 1.65 15.55
C TRP A 295 -13.75 3.10 15.28
N LYS A 296 -12.55 3.43 15.71
CA LYS A 296 -11.89 4.73 15.57
C LYS A 296 -10.38 4.57 15.46
N LEU A 297 -9.71 5.46 14.75
CA LEU A 297 -8.26 5.60 14.78
C LEU A 297 -7.89 6.73 15.73
N GLU A 298 -7.21 6.38 16.81
CA GLU A 298 -6.61 7.32 17.75
C GLU A 298 -5.10 7.42 17.52
N VAL A 299 -4.55 8.59 17.71
CA VAL A 299 -3.11 8.84 17.67
C VAL A 299 -2.66 9.42 19.01
N GLU A 300 -1.50 8.94 19.48
CA GLU A 300 -0.85 9.43 20.69
C GLU A 300 0.49 10.07 20.34
N PHE A 301 0.74 11.26 20.91
CA PHE A 301 1.98 11.99 20.71
C PHE A 301 2.30 12.85 21.94
N LYS A 302 3.49 12.66 22.54
CA LYS A 302 3.96 13.37 23.74
C LYS A 302 2.98 13.29 24.92
N GLY A 303 2.38 12.13 25.10
CA GLY A 303 1.41 11.86 26.17
C GLY A 303 0.00 12.43 25.91
N GLU A 304 -0.24 13.11 24.82
CA GLU A 304 -1.57 13.54 24.39
C GLU A 304 -2.16 12.51 23.41
N LYS A 305 -3.42 12.11 23.65
CA LYS A 305 -4.16 11.19 22.77
C LYS A 305 -5.37 11.89 22.17
N ARG A 306 -5.58 11.74 20.86
CA ARG A 306 -6.72 12.30 20.10
C ARG A 306 -7.22 11.36 19.03
N VAL A 307 -8.51 11.49 18.68
CA VAL A 307 -9.14 10.78 17.56
C VAL A 307 -8.71 11.42 16.24
N LEU A 308 -8.10 10.64 15.35
CA LEU A 308 -7.83 11.03 13.97
C LEU A 308 -9.02 10.75 13.06
N PHE A 309 -9.62 9.55 13.12
CA PHE A 309 -10.83 9.17 12.39
C PHE A 309 -11.82 8.49 13.32
N SER A 310 -13.09 8.86 13.22
CA SER A 310 -14.22 8.22 13.91
C SER A 310 -15.10 7.58 12.86
N PHE A 311 -14.96 6.27 12.68
CA PHE A 311 -15.73 5.54 11.67
C PHE A 311 -17.16 5.27 12.16
N PRO A 312 -18.18 5.25 11.29
CA PRO A 312 -18.14 5.44 9.84
C PRO A 312 -18.27 6.91 9.39
N GLU A 313 -18.45 7.86 10.32
CA GLU A 313 -18.79 9.25 9.99
C GLU A 313 -17.65 9.97 9.27
N ASP A 314 -16.41 9.69 9.67
CA ASP A 314 -15.20 10.29 9.13
C ASP A 314 -14.33 9.21 8.47
N SER A 315 -14.82 8.63 7.39
CA SER A 315 -14.15 7.53 6.67
C SER A 315 -13.06 8.00 5.72
N VAL A 316 -12.09 7.11 5.46
CA VAL A 316 -11.08 7.26 4.39
C VAL A 316 -11.65 6.80 3.06
N THR A 317 -12.09 5.54 2.95
CA THR A 317 -12.71 4.96 1.74
C THR A 317 -14.21 4.76 1.88
N GLY A 318 -14.68 4.53 3.10
CA GLY A 318 -16.06 4.14 3.42
C GLY A 318 -16.39 2.69 3.04
N LEU A 319 -15.39 1.85 2.80
CA LEU A 319 -15.57 0.42 2.57
C LEU A 319 -15.61 -0.34 3.91
N ARG A 320 -16.45 -1.36 3.99
CA ARG A 320 -16.63 -2.18 5.18
C ARG A 320 -16.53 -3.65 4.80
N GLY A 321 -15.48 -4.31 5.29
CA GLY A 321 -15.29 -5.75 5.08
C GLY A 321 -15.13 -6.13 3.61
N SER A 322 -14.39 -7.15 3.34
CA SER A 322 -14.22 -7.70 1.98
C SER A 322 -15.36 -8.68 1.60
N ARG A 323 -16.39 -8.82 2.44
CA ARG A 323 -17.52 -9.68 2.12
C ARG A 323 -18.55 -8.87 1.33
N CYS A 324 -18.67 -9.21 0.07
CA CYS A 324 -19.84 -8.90 -0.75
C CYS A 324 -21.07 -9.60 -0.20
#